data_25e4c9eb8afd048e6f34536b9a1c9c03
#
_entry.id   25e4c9eb8afd048e6f34536b9a1c9c03
#
_cell.length_a   1.000
_cell.length_b   1.000
_cell.length_c   1.000
_cell.angle_alpha   90.00
_cell.angle_beta   90.00
_cell.angle_gamma   90.00
#
_symmetry.space_group_name_H-M   'P 1'
#
loop_
_entity.id
_entity.type
_entity.pdbx_description
1 polymer ?
#
loop_
_entity_poly.entity_id
_entity_poly.type
_entity_poly.pdbx_seq_one_letter_code
_entity_poly.pdbx_strand_id
1 'polypeptide(L)'
;YQRTQYINDICSLLVSAVLIPIAAYAMGSLFFGSNPNLVCGIVLEYSVPVAVTAFMWISMFGGNGPLALTIILTSSVISPVTIPLTLKLLLGATVSIDVPSMMRNMAFMIAIPAVLGIVINELTHGWGHEKLSPALSPACKFMMMGVIASNSTAMSEYVLHMNAVRLEVALFILTFAIS
;
A
#
# COMPACT_ATOMS: atom_id res chain seq x y z
N TYR A 1 11.62 -8.18 -27.01
CA TYR A 1 11.31 -6.96 -26.21
C TYR A 1 10.21 -7.24 -25.18
N GLN A 2 9.07 -7.81 -25.61
CA GLN A 2 7.95 -8.13 -24.70
C GLN A 2 8.32 -9.16 -23.61
N ARG A 3 9.06 -10.20 -23.94
CA ARG A 3 9.44 -11.25 -23.00
C ARG A 3 10.30 -10.75 -21.83
N THR A 4 11.19 -9.80 -22.10
CA THR A 4 12.03 -9.18 -21.07
C THR A 4 11.21 -8.28 -20.16
N GLN A 5 10.18 -7.61 -20.68
CA GLN A 5 9.27 -6.81 -19.88
C GLN A 5 8.48 -7.66 -18.88
N TYR A 6 7.88 -8.77 -19.33
CA TYR A 6 7.15 -9.70 -18.42
C TYR A 6 8.02 -10.26 -17.31
N ILE A 7 9.27 -10.58 -17.61
CA ILE A 7 10.21 -11.08 -16.59
C ILE A 7 10.50 -9.99 -15.56
N ASN A 8 10.74 -8.76 -15.99
CA ASN A 8 11.00 -7.65 -15.08
C ASN A 8 9.78 -7.32 -14.20
N ASP A 9 8.56 -7.39 -14.78
CA ASP A 9 7.31 -7.19 -14.03
C ASP A 9 7.14 -8.25 -12.95
N ILE A 10 7.32 -9.52 -13.32
CA ILE A 10 7.20 -10.64 -12.38
C ILE A 10 8.26 -10.55 -11.29
N CYS A 11 9.52 -10.26 -11.65
CA CYS A 11 10.59 -10.09 -10.66
C CYS A 11 10.30 -8.92 -9.71
N SER A 12 9.85 -7.79 -10.21
CA SER A 12 9.49 -6.62 -9.39
C SER A 12 8.33 -6.93 -8.44
N LEU A 13 7.30 -7.61 -8.93
CA LEU A 13 6.16 -8.05 -8.10
C LEU A 13 6.58 -9.05 -7.02
N LEU A 14 7.44 -10.01 -7.36
CA LEU A 14 7.96 -10.97 -6.38
C LEU A 14 8.82 -10.30 -5.31
N VAL A 15 9.67 -9.38 -5.69
CA VAL A 15 10.49 -8.61 -4.74
C VAL A 15 9.60 -7.79 -3.80
N SER A 16 8.65 -7.05 -4.34
CA SER A 16 7.78 -6.20 -3.53
C SER A 16 6.80 -7.00 -2.66
N ALA A 17 6.26 -8.11 -3.15
CA ALA A 17 5.27 -8.89 -2.42
C ALA A 17 5.87 -9.90 -1.43
N VAL A 18 7.13 -10.31 -1.58
CA VAL A 18 7.76 -11.37 -0.78
C VAL A 18 8.99 -10.87 -0.04
N LEU A 19 9.99 -10.34 -0.76
CA LEU A 19 11.28 -9.98 -0.13
C LEU A 19 11.14 -8.79 0.80
N ILE A 20 10.42 -7.76 0.40
CA ILE A 20 10.24 -6.55 1.23
C ILE A 20 9.50 -6.85 2.53
N PRO A 21 8.33 -7.54 2.54
CA PRO A 21 7.66 -7.91 3.79
C PRO A 21 8.48 -8.84 4.69
N ILE A 22 9.26 -9.76 4.12
CA ILE A 22 10.15 -10.63 4.92
C ILE A 22 11.25 -9.81 5.58
N ALA A 23 11.88 -8.89 4.85
CA ALA A 23 12.88 -7.99 5.42
C ALA A 23 12.28 -7.09 6.51
N ALA A 24 11.07 -6.56 6.27
CA ALA A 24 10.31 -5.77 7.23
C ALA A 24 9.98 -6.57 8.50
N TYR A 25 9.58 -7.83 8.35
CA TYR A 25 9.34 -8.74 9.47
C TYR A 25 10.62 -9.00 10.27
N ALA A 26 11.73 -9.30 9.60
CA ALA A 26 13.01 -9.54 10.25
C ALA A 26 13.49 -8.30 11.03
N MET A 27 13.43 -7.12 10.44
CA MET A 27 13.76 -5.87 11.11
C MET A 27 12.79 -5.55 12.25
N GLY A 28 11.49 -5.65 12.00
CA GLY A 28 10.46 -5.41 13.01
C GLY A 28 10.59 -6.34 14.22
N SER A 29 10.84 -7.63 14.00
CA SER A 29 11.02 -8.60 15.07
C SER A 29 12.31 -8.35 15.87
N LEU A 30 13.35 -7.86 15.21
CA LEU A 30 14.65 -7.57 15.86
C LEU A 30 14.55 -6.34 16.79
N PHE A 31 13.85 -5.29 16.36
CA PHE A 31 13.74 -4.05 17.13
C PHE A 31 12.51 -4.01 18.05
N PHE A 32 11.43 -4.64 17.67
CA PHE A 32 10.12 -4.56 18.35
C PHE A 32 9.51 -5.92 18.68
N GLY A 33 10.32 -6.97 18.79
CA GLY A 33 9.86 -8.35 19.06
C GLY A 33 8.99 -8.50 20.30
N SER A 34 9.08 -7.57 21.27
CA SER A 34 8.23 -7.54 22.45
C SER A 34 6.78 -7.10 22.20
N ASN A 35 6.48 -6.52 21.03
CA ASN A 35 5.17 -5.98 20.66
C ASN A 35 4.71 -6.53 19.30
N PRO A 36 4.00 -7.68 19.27
CA PRO A 36 3.56 -8.30 18.01
C PRO A 36 2.70 -7.39 17.14
N ASN A 37 1.92 -6.50 17.75
CA ASN A 37 1.08 -5.54 17.03
C ASN A 37 1.90 -4.51 16.25
N LEU A 38 3.04 -4.07 16.80
CA LEU A 38 3.97 -3.16 16.13
C LEU A 38 4.65 -3.85 14.94
N VAL A 39 5.09 -5.09 15.14
CA VAL A 39 5.66 -5.90 14.04
C VAL A 39 4.63 -6.10 12.94
N CYS A 40 3.37 -6.37 13.31
CA CYS A 40 2.26 -6.49 12.35
C CYS A 40 2.05 -5.20 11.55
N GLY A 41 2.08 -4.04 12.22
CA GLY A 41 1.97 -2.73 11.56
C GLY A 41 3.10 -2.48 10.56
N ILE A 42 4.35 -2.79 10.93
CA ILE A 42 5.51 -2.66 10.05
C ILE A 42 5.36 -3.57 8.82
N VAL A 43 5.04 -4.85 9.02
CA VAL A 43 4.86 -5.80 7.91
C VAL A 43 3.71 -5.36 7.01
N LEU A 44 2.62 -4.85 7.57
CA LEU A 44 1.48 -4.33 6.81
C LEU A 44 1.91 -3.14 5.94
N GLU A 45 2.64 -2.17 6.49
CA GLU A 45 3.14 -0.99 5.76
C GLU A 45 3.97 -1.39 4.54
N TYR A 46 4.90 -2.33 4.73
CA TYR A 46 5.76 -2.80 3.65
C TYR A 46 5.13 -3.84 2.71
N SER A 47 3.92 -4.33 3.03
CA SER A 47 3.14 -5.22 2.15
C SER A 47 2.21 -4.44 1.21
N VAL A 48 2.08 -3.13 1.39
CA VAL A 48 1.25 -2.27 0.53
C VAL A 48 1.81 -2.25 -0.90
N PRO A 49 0.94 -2.23 -1.94
CA PRO A 49 1.37 -2.15 -3.33
C PRO A 49 2.20 -0.89 -3.60
N VAL A 50 3.04 -0.97 -4.60
CA VAL A 50 3.86 0.17 -5.05
C VAL A 50 2.99 1.41 -5.26
N ALA A 51 3.34 2.49 -4.58
CA ALA A 51 2.55 3.72 -4.59
C ALA A 51 2.67 4.48 -5.91
N VAL A 52 1.63 5.24 -6.24
CA VAL A 52 1.60 6.13 -7.42
C VAL A 52 2.73 7.17 -7.36
N THR A 53 3.21 7.52 -6.18
CA THR A 53 4.35 8.41 -5.99
C THR A 53 5.63 7.86 -6.62
N ALA A 54 5.82 6.54 -6.67
CA ALA A 54 6.93 5.90 -7.36
C ALA A 54 6.93 6.21 -8.87
N PHE A 55 5.75 6.35 -9.47
CA PHE A 55 5.63 6.76 -10.88
C PHE A 55 6.17 8.17 -11.11
N MET A 56 5.98 9.09 -10.18
CA MET A 56 6.53 10.45 -10.28
C MET A 56 8.06 10.41 -10.29
N TRP A 57 8.66 9.64 -9.40
CA TRP A 57 10.13 9.48 -9.35
C TRP A 57 10.67 8.83 -10.61
N ILE A 58 10.05 7.76 -11.07
CA ILE A 58 10.44 7.08 -12.32
C ILE A 58 10.38 8.03 -13.51
N SER A 59 9.35 8.85 -13.60
CA SER A 59 9.17 9.85 -14.65
C SER A 59 10.23 10.95 -14.58
N MET A 60 10.58 11.42 -13.37
CA MET A 60 11.62 12.44 -13.16
C MET A 60 13.02 11.96 -13.57
N PHE A 61 13.33 10.69 -13.34
CA PHE A 61 14.62 10.11 -13.69
C PHE A 61 14.66 9.50 -15.10
N GLY A 62 13.64 9.75 -15.94
CA GLY A 62 13.61 9.26 -17.31
C GLY A 62 13.41 7.75 -17.45
N GLY A 63 12.81 7.11 -16.44
CA GLY A 63 12.50 5.68 -16.46
C GLY A 63 11.33 5.32 -17.37
N ASN A 64 11.05 4.03 -17.51
CA ASN A 64 9.97 3.52 -18.35
C ASN A 64 8.60 3.69 -17.64
N GLY A 65 7.89 4.79 -17.94
CA GLY A 65 6.59 5.12 -17.36
C GLY A 65 5.51 4.06 -17.61
N PRO A 66 5.30 3.57 -18.84
CA PRO A 66 4.36 2.48 -19.13
C PRO A 66 4.60 1.22 -18.30
N LEU A 67 5.86 0.81 -18.13
CA LEU A 67 6.23 -0.33 -17.30
C LEU A 67 5.86 -0.08 -15.82
N ALA A 68 6.18 1.10 -15.30
CA ALA A 68 5.86 1.47 -13.93
C ALA A 68 4.35 1.45 -13.66
N LEU A 69 3.53 1.99 -14.59
CA LEU A 69 2.08 1.94 -14.48
C LEU A 69 1.54 0.51 -14.49
N THR A 70 2.08 -0.35 -15.34
CA THR A 70 1.70 -1.78 -15.38
C THR A 70 1.97 -2.45 -14.04
N ILE A 71 3.13 -2.22 -13.44
CA ILE A 71 3.51 -2.79 -12.14
C ILE A 71 2.56 -2.28 -11.04
N ILE A 72 2.29 -0.97 -10.99
CA ILE A 72 1.40 -0.35 -10.02
C ILE A 72 -0.01 -0.92 -10.12
N LEU A 73 -0.57 -0.98 -11.31
CA LEU A 73 -1.93 -1.50 -11.53
C LEU A 73 -2.02 -2.99 -11.18
N THR A 74 -1.06 -3.80 -11.64
CA THR A 74 -1.04 -5.24 -11.38
C THR A 74 -0.87 -5.52 -9.89
N SER A 75 0.04 -4.83 -9.21
CA SER A 75 0.23 -4.97 -7.76
C SER A 75 -1.02 -4.59 -6.97
N SER A 76 -1.72 -3.52 -7.39
CA SER A 76 -2.94 -3.07 -6.74
C SER A 76 -4.10 -4.08 -6.87
N VAL A 77 -4.23 -4.72 -8.03
CA VAL A 77 -5.26 -5.77 -8.26
C VAL A 77 -4.96 -7.04 -7.46
N ILE A 78 -3.69 -7.40 -7.30
CA ILE A 78 -3.28 -8.61 -6.58
C ILE A 78 -3.24 -8.39 -5.06
N SER A 79 -3.12 -7.13 -4.60
CA SER A 79 -2.95 -6.77 -3.19
C SER A 79 -4.01 -7.35 -2.23
N PRO A 80 -5.31 -7.44 -2.57
CA PRO A 80 -6.31 -8.04 -1.67
C PRO A 80 -6.04 -9.49 -1.30
N VAL A 81 -5.25 -10.18 -2.11
CA VAL A 81 -4.84 -11.56 -1.86
C VAL A 81 -3.47 -11.60 -1.19
N THR A 82 -2.51 -10.85 -1.71
CA THR A 82 -1.11 -10.90 -1.24
C THR A 82 -0.96 -10.37 0.17
N ILE A 83 -1.60 -9.24 0.52
CA ILE A 83 -1.45 -8.62 1.84
C ILE A 83 -1.94 -9.56 2.96
N PRO A 84 -3.20 -10.06 2.95
CA PRO A 84 -3.66 -10.96 4.01
C PRO A 84 -2.87 -12.27 4.08
N LEU A 85 -2.45 -12.78 2.92
CA LEU A 85 -1.66 -14.01 2.85
C LEU A 85 -0.28 -13.82 3.48
N THR A 86 0.40 -12.72 3.15
CA THR A 86 1.72 -12.37 3.71
C THR A 86 1.64 -12.18 5.22
N LEU A 87 0.64 -11.45 5.71
CA LEU A 87 0.41 -11.27 7.14
C LEU A 87 0.16 -12.60 7.85
N LYS A 88 -0.64 -13.48 7.26
CA LYS A 88 -0.90 -14.81 7.84
C LYS A 88 0.36 -15.68 7.87
N LEU A 89 1.15 -15.66 6.82
CA LEU A 89 2.37 -16.47 6.74
C LEU A 89 3.45 -15.99 7.73
N LEU A 90 3.61 -14.68 7.89
CA LEU A 90 4.66 -14.11 8.75
C LEU A 90 4.24 -13.98 10.22
N LEU A 91 2.97 -13.67 10.47
CA LEU A 91 2.47 -13.28 11.80
C LEU A 91 1.35 -14.16 12.31
N GLY A 92 0.87 -15.12 11.53
CA GLY A 92 -0.29 -15.95 11.88
C GLY A 92 -0.12 -16.80 13.14
N ALA A 93 1.12 -16.98 13.60
CA ALA A 93 1.41 -17.66 14.88
C ALA A 93 1.29 -16.72 16.10
N THR A 94 1.41 -15.41 15.90
CA THR A 94 1.46 -14.41 16.97
C THR A 94 0.23 -13.51 17.02
N VAL A 95 -0.46 -13.36 15.88
CA VAL A 95 -1.66 -12.52 15.74
C VAL A 95 -2.78 -13.31 15.05
N SER A 96 -3.98 -13.30 15.62
CA SER A 96 -5.14 -13.94 15.01
C SER A 96 -5.64 -13.07 13.84
N ILE A 97 -5.40 -13.52 12.60
CA ILE A 97 -5.78 -12.81 11.39
C ILE A 97 -6.87 -13.59 10.67
N ASP A 98 -8.05 -12.98 10.52
CA ASP A 98 -9.15 -13.53 9.69
C ASP A 98 -8.92 -13.16 8.22
N VAL A 99 -8.11 -13.98 7.56
CA VAL A 99 -7.71 -13.80 6.15
C VAL A 99 -8.92 -13.73 5.22
N PRO A 100 -9.92 -14.61 5.28
CA PRO A 100 -11.07 -14.55 4.38
C PRO A 100 -11.85 -13.24 4.48
N SER A 101 -12.08 -12.77 5.70
CA SER A 101 -12.79 -11.51 5.94
C SER A 101 -11.99 -10.31 5.42
N MET A 102 -10.68 -10.30 5.69
CA MET A 102 -9.78 -9.26 5.22
C MET A 102 -9.68 -9.20 3.69
N MET A 103 -9.52 -10.35 3.04
CA MET A 103 -9.51 -10.46 1.57
C MET A 103 -10.82 -9.93 0.96
N ARG A 104 -11.96 -10.36 1.49
CA ARG A 104 -13.27 -9.92 1.02
C ARG A 104 -13.45 -8.41 1.16
N ASN A 105 -13.13 -7.85 2.32
CA ASN A 105 -13.28 -6.43 2.58
C ASN A 105 -12.37 -5.59 1.67
N MET A 106 -11.12 -6.00 1.49
CA MET A 106 -10.19 -5.34 0.56
C MET A 106 -10.64 -5.43 -0.89
N ALA A 107 -11.11 -6.61 -1.33
CA ALA A 107 -11.62 -6.80 -2.67
C ALA A 107 -12.83 -5.89 -2.95
N PHE A 108 -13.80 -5.81 -2.04
CA PHE A 108 -14.95 -4.91 -2.17
C PHE A 108 -14.52 -3.43 -2.18
N MET A 109 -13.58 -3.06 -1.33
CA MET A 109 -13.10 -1.67 -1.22
C MET A 109 -12.42 -1.19 -2.51
N ILE A 110 -11.79 -2.09 -3.25
CA ILE A 110 -11.13 -1.78 -4.53
C ILE A 110 -12.11 -1.96 -5.70
N ALA A 111 -12.86 -3.07 -5.73
CA ALA A 111 -13.70 -3.43 -6.86
C ALA A 111 -14.89 -2.48 -7.04
N ILE A 112 -15.56 -2.08 -5.96
CA ILE A 112 -16.73 -1.21 -6.05
C ILE A 112 -16.40 0.14 -6.69
N PRO A 113 -15.42 0.92 -6.22
CA PRO A 113 -15.08 2.19 -6.86
C PRO A 113 -14.57 2.02 -8.29
N ALA A 114 -13.80 0.96 -8.56
CA ALA A 114 -13.26 0.69 -9.89
C ALA A 114 -14.38 0.40 -10.90
N VAL A 115 -15.33 -0.47 -10.55
CA VAL A 115 -16.48 -0.77 -11.40
C VAL A 115 -17.34 0.46 -11.61
N LEU A 116 -17.64 1.23 -10.56
CA LEU A 116 -18.39 2.47 -10.66
C LEU A 116 -17.67 3.49 -11.60
N GLY A 117 -16.36 3.62 -11.45
CA GLY A 117 -15.57 4.50 -12.33
C GLY A 117 -15.61 4.08 -13.79
N ILE A 118 -15.50 2.79 -14.09
CA ILE A 118 -15.60 2.24 -15.43
C ILE A 118 -17.00 2.46 -16.00
N VAL A 119 -18.03 2.10 -15.25
CA VAL A 119 -19.43 2.24 -15.68
C VAL A 119 -19.78 3.71 -15.98
N ILE A 120 -19.40 4.63 -15.11
CA ILE A 120 -19.62 6.07 -15.33
C ILE A 120 -18.88 6.54 -16.59
N ASN A 121 -17.63 6.13 -16.77
CA ASN A 121 -16.85 6.53 -17.93
C ASN A 121 -17.40 5.97 -19.24
N GLU A 122 -17.84 4.72 -19.25
CA GLU A 122 -18.47 4.06 -20.40
C GLU A 122 -19.82 4.70 -20.76
N LEU A 123 -20.71 4.86 -19.76
CA LEU A 123 -22.05 5.45 -19.98
C LEU A 123 -22.01 6.90 -20.41
N THR A 124 -20.96 7.63 -20.03
CA THR A 124 -20.81 9.05 -20.33
C THR A 124 -19.87 9.33 -21.52
N HIS A 125 -19.47 8.29 -22.26
CA HIS A 125 -18.57 8.42 -23.41
C HIS A 125 -17.31 9.25 -23.11
N GLY A 126 -16.70 9.09 -21.94
CA GLY A 126 -15.49 9.80 -21.54
C GLY A 126 -15.70 11.13 -20.78
N TRP A 127 -16.94 11.61 -20.65
CA TRP A 127 -17.24 12.84 -19.89
C TRP A 127 -16.79 12.74 -18.44
N GLY A 128 -16.85 11.54 -17.84
CA GLY A 128 -16.35 11.26 -16.49
C GLY A 128 -14.87 11.57 -16.33
N HIS A 129 -14.05 11.24 -17.32
CA HIS A 129 -12.62 11.54 -17.31
C HIS A 129 -12.33 13.04 -17.56
N GLU A 130 -13.03 13.67 -18.50
CA GLU A 130 -12.75 15.05 -18.90
C GLU A 130 -13.24 16.10 -17.90
N LYS A 131 -14.43 15.92 -17.33
CA LYS A 131 -15.08 16.92 -16.48
C LYS A 131 -15.22 16.52 -15.01
N LEU A 132 -15.57 15.25 -14.74
CA LEU A 132 -15.82 14.79 -13.38
C LEU A 132 -14.52 14.59 -12.61
N SER A 133 -13.49 14.04 -13.24
CA SER A 133 -12.18 13.79 -12.61
C SER A 133 -11.51 15.08 -12.11
N PRO A 134 -11.37 16.16 -12.91
CA PRO A 134 -10.79 17.40 -12.41
C PRO A 134 -11.67 18.10 -11.36
N ALA A 135 -13.00 17.98 -11.46
CA ALA A 135 -13.92 18.56 -10.48
C ALA A 135 -13.87 17.84 -9.13
N LEU A 136 -13.70 16.51 -9.11
CA LEU A 136 -13.60 15.71 -7.89
C LEU A 136 -12.20 15.73 -7.27
N SER A 137 -11.17 16.07 -8.02
CA SER A 137 -9.77 16.06 -7.55
C SER A 137 -9.55 16.88 -6.26
N PRO A 138 -10.08 18.11 -6.10
CA PRO A 138 -9.96 18.84 -4.85
C PRO A 138 -10.68 18.14 -3.69
N ALA A 139 -11.89 17.61 -3.93
CA ALA A 139 -12.65 16.90 -2.91
C ALA A 139 -11.91 15.65 -2.41
N CYS A 140 -11.31 14.88 -3.33
CA CYS A 140 -10.47 13.73 -2.97
C CYS A 140 -9.27 14.12 -2.10
N LYS A 141 -8.62 15.26 -2.40
CA LYS A 141 -7.51 15.77 -1.58
C LYS A 141 -7.96 16.14 -0.17
N PHE A 142 -9.11 16.80 -0.02
CA PHE A 142 -9.68 17.13 1.30
C PHE A 142 -10.08 15.86 2.06
N MET A 143 -10.69 14.88 1.41
CA MET A 143 -11.02 13.59 2.04
C MET A 143 -9.77 12.85 2.48
N MET A 144 -8.72 12.86 1.67
CA MET A 144 -7.43 12.25 2.04
C MET A 144 -6.80 12.92 3.26
N MET A 145 -6.84 14.26 3.34
CA MET A 145 -6.41 15.00 4.53
C MET A 145 -7.23 14.60 5.76
N GLY A 146 -8.55 14.44 5.62
CA GLY A 146 -9.44 13.98 6.68
C GLY A 146 -9.09 12.59 7.19
N VAL A 147 -8.80 11.65 6.28
CA VAL A 147 -8.37 10.29 6.64
C VAL A 147 -7.04 10.30 7.39
N ILE A 148 -6.05 11.07 6.91
CA ILE A 148 -4.75 11.22 7.58
C ILE A 148 -4.94 11.82 8.98
N ALA A 149 -5.72 12.89 9.12
CA ALA A 149 -6.01 13.52 10.40
C ALA A 149 -6.70 12.57 11.38
N SER A 150 -7.70 11.81 10.92
CA SER A 150 -8.41 10.81 11.72
C SER A 150 -7.47 9.70 12.23
N ASN A 151 -6.62 9.17 11.35
CA ASN A 151 -5.64 8.16 11.72
C ASN A 151 -4.59 8.71 12.69
N SER A 152 -4.13 9.94 12.48
CA SER A 152 -3.16 10.59 13.38
C SER A 152 -3.75 10.80 14.78
N THR A 153 -5.04 11.16 14.88
CA THR A 153 -5.73 11.31 16.17
C THR A 153 -5.84 9.98 16.91
N ALA A 154 -6.17 8.89 16.22
CA ALA A 154 -6.23 7.56 16.82
C ALA A 154 -4.86 7.06 17.31
N MET A 155 -3.78 7.50 16.68
CA MET A 155 -2.41 7.15 17.08
C MET A 155 -1.81 8.07 18.14
N SER A 156 -2.38 9.22 18.41
CA SER A 156 -1.80 10.24 19.29
C SER A 156 -1.55 9.71 20.70
N GLU A 157 -2.49 8.98 21.27
CA GLU A 157 -2.37 8.37 22.60
C GLU A 157 -1.22 7.35 22.66
N TYR A 158 -1.02 6.59 21.59
CA TYR A 158 0.05 5.60 21.50
C TYR A 158 1.43 6.25 21.36
N VAL A 159 1.53 7.31 20.57
CA VAL A 159 2.78 8.06 20.33
C VAL A 159 3.21 8.83 21.57
N LEU A 160 2.28 9.44 22.31
CA LEU A 160 2.57 10.19 23.53
C LEU A 160 3.11 9.31 24.67
N HIS A 161 2.78 8.01 24.67
CA HIS A 161 3.27 7.03 25.66
C HIS A 161 4.48 6.23 25.18
N MET A 162 4.98 6.47 23.97
CA MET A 162 6.18 5.80 23.48
C MET A 162 7.45 6.37 24.11
N ASN A 163 8.38 5.46 24.43
CA ASN A 163 9.73 5.86 24.88
C ASN A 163 10.48 6.56 23.72
N ALA A 164 11.22 7.62 24.01
CA ALA A 164 11.88 8.46 22.99
C ALA A 164 12.71 7.65 21.98
N VAL A 165 13.44 6.63 22.43
CA VAL A 165 14.23 5.74 21.55
C VAL A 165 13.36 4.95 20.57
N ARG A 166 12.17 4.49 21.00
CA ARG A 166 11.23 3.76 20.13
C ARG A 166 10.60 4.68 19.11
N LEU A 167 10.33 5.94 19.50
CA LEU A 167 9.81 6.97 18.59
C LEU A 167 10.83 7.31 17.50
N GLU A 168 12.11 7.49 17.86
CA GLU A 168 13.16 7.77 16.89
C GLU A 168 13.35 6.63 15.89
N VAL A 169 13.34 5.38 16.35
CA VAL A 169 13.44 4.20 15.46
C VAL A 169 12.21 4.09 14.56
N ALA A 170 11.01 4.33 15.09
CA ALA A 170 9.78 4.32 14.28
C ALA A 170 9.80 5.43 13.22
N LEU A 171 10.23 6.65 13.57
CA LEU A 171 10.40 7.76 12.62
C LEU A 171 11.47 7.48 11.58
N PHE A 172 12.57 6.83 11.96
CA PHE A 172 13.62 6.42 11.03
C PHE A 172 13.10 5.41 10.01
N ILE A 173 12.38 4.39 10.46
CA ILE A 173 11.76 3.37 9.60
C ILE A 173 10.73 4.02 8.66
N LEU A 174 9.89 4.92 9.18
CA LEU A 174 8.90 5.67 8.39
C LEU A 174 9.57 6.55 7.33
N THR A 175 10.64 7.25 7.70
CA THR A 175 11.39 8.11 6.77
C THR A 175 12.03 7.29 5.66
N PHE A 176 12.57 6.12 6.00
CA PHE A 176 13.16 5.20 5.03
C PHE A 176 12.10 4.56 4.11
N ALA A 177 10.88 4.33 4.61
CA ALA A 177 9.77 3.80 3.80
C ALA A 177 9.20 4.84 2.81
N ILE A 178 9.33 6.13 3.12
CA ILE A 178 8.83 7.23 2.29
C ILE A 178 9.88 7.68 1.25
N SER A 179 11.15 7.36 1.47
CA SER A 179 12.28 7.68 0.55
C SER A 179 12.41 6.67 -0.57
#